data_c62c5ff3721fb0c135c7470146b09bd7
#
_entry.id   c62c5ff3721fb0c135c7470146b09bd7
#
_cell.length_a   1.000
_cell.length_b   1.000
_cell.length_c   1.000
_cell.angle_alpha   90.00
_cell.angle_beta   90.00
_cell.angle_gamma   90.00
#
_symmetry.space_group_name_H-M   'P 1'
#
loop_
_entity.id
_entity.type
_entity.pdbx_description
1 polymer ?
#
loop_
_entity_poly.entity_id
_entity_poly.type
_entity_poly.pdbx_seq_one_letter_code
_entity_poly.pdbx_strand_id
1 'polypeptide(L)'
;MRNLEERGERLVMMLLLLAIGAALFAAGQRDPRCIEFMGLPLEGPADSIASRLKQMGFAEWGADADGEGLHFRGNYYGIRGKLYVGVDAGSGLVSSASVTLGPYNTKANMERNLNYFLLRLQKEYGQFSLRNGAYYSIDTYGIVKISEDEGETGGREIKVFYYPTTSYYKDALSRGLKGKVMEVVTDNPVAEEPIEQFDREGKLQSTDIGNRKYDEYGYLRSAVMAEKDGGQSRIEFVYDTEGLLVKRTLTNDGVGVRYVNEYTYDEDENVVSQSQKVFDREGKCVMSISLQNEFQEYDDNGNWTRNSLKLTYWDKDTGSQQRTAIQRRLISYWEE
;
A
#
# COMPACT_ATOMS: atom_id res chain seq x y z
N MET A 1 53.09 7.10 -18.04
CA MET A 1 51.94 8.01 -17.87
C MET A 1 50.60 7.39 -18.32
N ARG A 2 50.50 6.75 -19.50
CA ARG A 2 49.24 6.09 -19.98
C ARG A 2 48.59 5.10 -19.01
N ASN A 3 49.39 4.31 -18.27
CA ASN A 3 48.87 3.30 -17.34
C ASN A 3 48.24 3.86 -16.03
N LEU A 4 48.49 5.12 -15.70
CA LEU A 4 47.92 5.82 -14.54
C LEU A 4 46.56 6.44 -14.87
N GLU A 5 46.38 6.94 -16.10
CA GLU A 5 45.12 7.47 -16.60
C GLU A 5 44.05 6.36 -16.75
N GLU A 6 44.40 5.23 -17.37
CA GLU A 6 43.49 4.09 -17.49
C GLU A 6 43.04 3.48 -16.13
N ARG A 7 43.93 3.52 -15.12
CA ARG A 7 43.55 3.09 -13.75
C ARG A 7 42.64 4.10 -13.08
N GLY A 8 42.83 5.40 -13.31
CA GLY A 8 41.96 6.46 -12.80
C GLY A 8 40.55 6.38 -13.40
N GLU A 9 40.45 6.22 -14.71
CA GLU A 9 39.14 6.08 -15.39
C GLU A 9 38.36 4.81 -14.95
N ARG A 10 39.05 3.69 -14.79
CA ARG A 10 38.41 2.46 -14.28
C ARG A 10 37.94 2.60 -12.83
N LEU A 11 38.69 3.31 -11.98
CA LEU A 11 38.31 3.57 -10.59
C LEU A 11 37.09 4.51 -10.52
N VAL A 12 37.06 5.57 -11.33
CA VAL A 12 35.94 6.50 -11.42
C VAL A 12 34.68 5.78 -11.97
N MET A 13 34.83 4.93 -12.99
CA MET A 13 33.71 4.17 -13.55
C MET A 13 33.19 3.12 -12.56
N MET A 14 34.08 2.49 -11.77
CA MET A 14 33.68 1.54 -10.72
C MET A 14 33.00 2.24 -9.54
N LEU A 15 33.43 3.45 -9.16
CA LEU A 15 32.78 4.29 -8.15
C LEU A 15 31.42 4.81 -8.64
N LEU A 16 31.30 5.16 -9.93
CA LEU A 16 30.03 5.54 -10.56
C LEU A 16 29.05 4.36 -10.62
N LEU A 17 29.52 3.15 -10.97
CA LEU A 17 28.70 1.93 -10.97
C LEU A 17 28.28 1.52 -9.56
N LEU A 18 29.13 1.70 -8.54
CA LEU A 18 28.79 1.49 -7.13
C LEU A 18 27.79 2.56 -6.63
N ALA A 19 27.94 3.82 -7.04
CA ALA A 19 26.98 4.87 -6.69
C ALA A 19 25.63 4.68 -7.37
N ILE A 20 25.61 4.23 -8.65
CA ILE A 20 24.38 3.88 -9.38
C ILE A 20 23.76 2.61 -8.76
N GLY A 21 24.56 1.61 -8.39
CA GLY A 21 24.09 0.42 -7.67
C GLY A 21 23.51 0.76 -6.30
N ALA A 22 24.16 1.62 -5.53
CA ALA A 22 23.66 2.11 -4.24
C ALA A 22 22.41 3.00 -4.40
N ALA A 23 22.35 3.83 -5.44
CA ALA A 23 21.16 4.61 -5.76
C ALA A 23 19.99 3.73 -6.25
N LEU A 24 20.26 2.64 -6.99
CA LEU A 24 19.25 1.64 -7.37
C LEU A 24 18.81 0.78 -6.17
N PHE A 25 19.67 0.55 -5.17
CA PHE A 25 19.28 -0.09 -3.91
C PHE A 25 18.59 0.87 -2.94
N ALA A 26 18.91 2.16 -2.96
CA ALA A 26 18.22 3.20 -2.19
C ALA A 26 16.90 3.66 -2.87
N ALA A 27 16.75 3.43 -4.18
CA ALA A 27 15.53 3.71 -4.92
C ALA A 27 14.55 2.56 -4.78
N GLY A 28 14.08 2.29 -3.53
CA GLY A 28 12.92 1.51 -3.51
C GLY A 28 12.65 0.48 -2.45
N GLN A 29 12.98 0.69 -1.22
CA GLN A 29 12.11 0.14 -0.19
C GLN A 29 10.94 1.12 -0.06
N ARG A 30 9.86 0.86 -0.83
CA ARG A 30 8.59 1.53 -0.59
C ARG A 30 8.17 1.26 0.83
N ASP A 31 7.65 2.28 1.48
CA ASP A 31 6.84 2.10 2.67
C ASP A 31 5.73 1.08 2.29
N PRO A 32 5.66 -0.09 2.93
CA PRO A 32 4.64 -1.10 2.63
C PRO A 32 3.22 -0.57 2.87
N ARG A 33 3.07 0.55 3.60
CA ARG A 33 1.79 1.17 3.96
C ARG A 33 0.83 0.17 4.61
N CYS A 34 1.39 -0.70 5.44
CA CYS A 34 0.67 -1.66 6.25
C CYS A 34 1.39 -1.86 7.58
N ILE A 35 0.71 -2.47 8.55
CA ILE A 35 1.34 -2.82 9.81
C ILE A 35 2.43 -3.88 9.59
N GLU A 36 3.57 -3.72 10.26
CA GLU A 36 4.67 -4.65 10.18
C GLU A 36 4.75 -5.54 11.43
N PHE A 37 5.16 -6.77 11.28
CA PHE A 37 5.54 -7.68 12.35
C PHE A 37 7.07 -7.83 12.36
N MET A 38 7.76 -7.22 13.32
CA MET A 38 9.23 -7.24 13.41
C MET A 38 9.92 -6.82 12.09
N GLY A 39 9.39 -5.79 11.41
CA GLY A 39 9.87 -5.33 10.11
C GLY A 39 9.39 -6.16 8.91
N LEU A 40 8.50 -7.13 9.12
CA LEU A 40 7.84 -7.90 8.07
C LEU A 40 6.44 -7.33 7.83
N PRO A 41 6.10 -6.78 6.66
CA PRO A 41 4.76 -6.38 6.31
C PRO A 41 3.75 -7.52 6.49
N LEU A 42 2.71 -7.31 7.31
CA LEU A 42 1.67 -8.29 7.60
C LEU A 42 0.55 -8.21 6.58
N GLU A 43 0.89 -8.43 5.32
CA GLU A 43 -0.07 -8.46 4.23
C GLU A 43 0.43 -9.33 3.07
N GLY A 44 -0.50 -9.74 2.21
CA GLY A 44 -0.19 -10.54 1.04
C GLY A 44 -0.44 -12.04 1.21
N PRO A 45 -0.03 -12.85 0.23
CA PRO A 45 -0.27 -14.29 0.24
C PRO A 45 0.38 -14.97 1.44
N ALA A 46 -0.36 -15.86 2.10
CA ALA A 46 0.09 -16.58 3.29
C ALA A 46 1.40 -17.34 3.07
N ASP A 47 1.59 -17.95 1.91
CA ASP A 47 2.83 -18.68 1.56
C ASP A 47 4.05 -17.75 1.50
N SER A 48 3.88 -16.52 1.02
CA SER A 48 4.95 -15.51 1.00
C SER A 48 5.38 -15.12 2.41
N ILE A 49 4.40 -14.85 3.28
CA ILE A 49 4.63 -14.52 4.70
C ILE A 49 5.28 -15.70 5.41
N ALA A 50 4.79 -16.93 5.21
CA ALA A 50 5.37 -18.14 5.77
C ALA A 50 6.86 -18.31 5.38
N SER A 51 7.19 -18.08 4.12
CA SER A 51 8.57 -18.16 3.62
C SER A 51 9.49 -17.13 4.29
N ARG A 52 9.00 -15.87 4.45
CA ARG A 52 9.75 -14.79 5.12
C ARG A 52 9.92 -15.06 6.63
N LEU A 53 8.88 -15.54 7.31
CA LEU A 53 8.97 -15.94 8.71
C LEU A 53 10.02 -17.05 8.94
N LYS A 54 10.08 -18.04 8.03
CA LYS A 54 11.14 -19.09 8.07
C LYS A 54 12.55 -18.48 7.92
N GLN A 55 12.72 -17.50 7.04
CA GLN A 55 13.99 -16.78 6.87
C GLN A 55 14.37 -15.97 8.13
N MET A 56 13.38 -15.46 8.88
CA MET A 56 13.58 -14.80 10.18
C MET A 56 13.86 -15.79 11.34
N GLY A 57 13.87 -17.10 11.08
CA GLY A 57 14.16 -18.15 12.06
C GLY A 57 12.92 -18.69 12.81
N PHE A 58 11.71 -18.38 12.33
CA PHE A 58 10.51 -19.03 12.85
C PHE A 58 10.36 -20.42 12.20
N ALA A 59 10.07 -21.42 13.02
CA ALA A 59 9.79 -22.79 12.58
C ALA A 59 8.28 -23.00 12.51
N GLU A 60 7.77 -23.32 11.36
CA GLU A 60 6.39 -23.75 11.16
C GLU A 60 6.14 -25.09 11.86
N TRP A 61 5.02 -25.23 12.57
CA TRP A 61 4.68 -26.47 13.29
C TRP A 61 3.25 -26.94 13.04
N GLY A 62 2.46 -26.24 12.23
CA GLY A 62 1.13 -26.62 11.83
C GLY A 62 0.38 -25.55 11.07
N ALA A 63 -0.80 -25.94 10.58
CA ALA A 63 -1.80 -25.06 10.02
C ALA A 63 -3.17 -25.55 10.49
N ASP A 64 -4.17 -24.67 10.48
CA ASP A 64 -5.55 -25.05 10.80
C ASP A 64 -6.12 -25.91 9.66
N ALA A 65 -7.03 -26.84 10.00
CA ALA A 65 -7.59 -27.80 9.05
C ALA A 65 -8.45 -27.13 7.95
N ASP A 66 -9.01 -25.95 8.25
CA ASP A 66 -9.80 -25.09 7.36
C ASP A 66 -8.95 -24.13 6.53
N GLY A 67 -7.63 -24.05 6.82
CA GLY A 67 -6.70 -23.15 6.15
C GLY A 67 -6.75 -21.72 6.65
N GLU A 68 -7.48 -21.43 7.74
CA GLU A 68 -7.62 -20.07 8.30
C GLU A 68 -6.43 -19.61 9.13
N GLY A 69 -5.42 -20.45 9.35
CA GLY A 69 -4.26 -20.06 10.13
C GLY A 69 -3.00 -20.90 9.93
N LEU A 70 -1.88 -20.27 10.13
CA LEU A 70 -0.54 -20.88 10.12
C LEU A 70 0.10 -20.71 11.50
N HIS A 71 0.72 -21.77 12.01
CA HIS A 71 1.34 -21.80 13.32
C HIS A 71 2.87 -21.88 13.22
N PHE A 72 3.54 -20.98 13.94
CA PHE A 72 5.00 -20.93 14.01
C PHE A 72 5.47 -20.89 15.46
N ARG A 73 6.74 -21.26 15.65
CA ARG A 73 7.50 -21.07 16.91
C ARG A 73 8.78 -20.36 16.57
N GLY A 74 9.14 -19.37 17.34
CA GLY A 74 10.34 -18.59 17.11
C GLY A 74 10.72 -17.66 18.23
N ASN A 75 11.66 -16.80 17.95
CA ASN A 75 12.15 -15.79 18.88
C ASN A 75 11.45 -14.44 18.57
N TYR A 76 10.66 -13.97 19.52
CA TYR A 76 9.99 -12.68 19.44
C TYR A 76 10.71 -11.70 20.39
N TYR A 77 11.47 -10.79 19.83
CA TYR A 77 12.31 -9.81 20.56
C TYR A 77 13.13 -10.42 21.71
N GLY A 78 13.77 -11.56 21.48
CA GLY A 78 14.61 -12.22 22.47
C GLY A 78 13.89 -13.26 23.34
N ILE A 79 12.59 -13.40 23.25
CA ILE A 79 11.78 -14.35 24.02
C ILE A 79 11.13 -15.37 23.09
N ARG A 80 11.24 -16.65 23.42
CA ARG A 80 10.61 -17.72 22.64
C ARG A 80 9.10 -17.68 22.80
N GLY A 81 8.39 -17.65 21.66
CA GLY A 81 6.93 -17.58 21.60
C GLY A 81 6.32 -18.49 20.54
N LYS A 82 5.00 -18.61 20.60
CA LYS A 82 4.16 -19.19 19.54
C LYS A 82 3.59 -18.03 18.73
N LEU A 83 3.71 -18.09 17.41
CA LEU A 83 3.12 -17.13 16.49
C LEU A 83 1.99 -17.83 15.73
N TYR A 84 0.84 -17.22 15.70
CA TYR A 84 -0.28 -17.55 14.83
C TYR A 84 -0.42 -16.47 13.78
N VAL A 85 -0.61 -16.87 12.53
CA VAL A 85 -0.88 -15.96 11.40
C VAL A 85 -2.25 -16.33 10.87
N GLY A 86 -3.23 -15.45 11.04
CA GLY A 86 -4.57 -15.60 10.50
C GLY A 86 -4.58 -15.39 9.00
N VAL A 87 -5.32 -16.23 8.29
CA VAL A 87 -5.44 -16.21 6.83
C VAL A 87 -6.93 -16.15 6.49
N ASP A 88 -7.30 -15.27 5.58
CA ASP A 88 -8.64 -15.25 5.00
C ASP A 88 -8.79 -16.44 4.05
N ALA A 89 -9.73 -17.35 4.36
CA ALA A 89 -9.92 -18.58 3.60
C ALA A 89 -10.37 -18.35 2.15
N GLY A 90 -11.05 -17.22 1.87
CA GLY A 90 -11.56 -16.89 0.54
C GLY A 90 -10.46 -16.38 -0.40
N SER A 91 -9.56 -15.55 0.10
CA SER A 91 -8.50 -14.91 -0.68
C SER A 91 -7.12 -15.53 -0.52
N GLY A 92 -6.89 -16.29 0.57
CA GLY A 92 -5.56 -16.81 0.93
C GLY A 92 -4.58 -15.72 1.41
N LEU A 93 -5.09 -14.54 1.75
CA LEU A 93 -4.30 -13.40 2.22
C LEU A 93 -4.21 -13.39 3.74
N VAL A 94 -3.09 -12.88 4.26
CA VAL A 94 -2.92 -12.68 5.71
C VAL A 94 -3.87 -11.61 6.21
N SER A 95 -4.61 -11.91 7.27
CA SER A 95 -5.60 -11.03 7.90
C SER A 95 -5.19 -10.51 9.28
N SER A 96 -4.32 -11.25 9.98
CA SER A 96 -3.86 -10.90 11.33
C SER A 96 -2.61 -11.67 11.71
N ALA A 97 -1.97 -11.28 12.81
CA ALA A 97 -0.99 -12.13 13.49
C ALA A 97 -1.14 -12.01 15.00
N SER A 98 -0.79 -13.05 15.74
CA SER A 98 -0.71 -12.99 17.19
C SER A 98 0.45 -13.80 17.74
N VAL A 99 1.12 -13.25 18.76
CA VAL A 99 2.20 -13.94 19.47
C VAL A 99 1.75 -14.25 20.88
N THR A 100 1.90 -15.50 21.28
CA THR A 100 1.68 -15.96 22.65
C THR A 100 3.03 -16.26 23.33
N LEU A 101 3.28 -15.61 24.46
CA LEU A 101 4.49 -15.68 25.26
C LEU A 101 4.19 -16.21 26.65
N GLY A 102 4.99 -17.13 27.13
CA GLY A 102 4.76 -17.82 28.38
C GLY A 102 4.63 -19.34 28.18
N PRO A 103 4.03 -20.09 29.14
CA PRO A 103 3.43 -19.60 30.38
C PRO A 103 4.44 -19.06 31.39
N TYR A 104 4.03 -18.07 32.18
CA TYR A 104 4.82 -17.50 33.27
C TYR A 104 4.37 -18.08 34.62
N ASN A 105 5.32 -18.55 35.42
CA ASN A 105 5.05 -19.19 36.69
C ASN A 105 4.63 -18.20 37.79
N THR A 106 4.95 -16.92 37.65
CA THR A 106 4.63 -15.90 38.65
C THR A 106 4.14 -14.62 37.97
N LYS A 107 3.25 -13.90 38.66
CA LYS A 107 2.75 -12.59 38.22
C LYS A 107 3.89 -11.59 38.02
N ALA A 108 4.88 -11.57 38.93
CA ALA A 108 6.02 -10.66 38.84
C ALA A 108 6.89 -10.89 37.60
N ASN A 109 7.07 -12.17 37.19
CA ASN A 109 7.79 -12.48 35.95
C ASN A 109 7.01 -12.05 34.71
N MET A 110 5.71 -12.23 34.71
CA MET A 110 4.84 -11.79 33.61
C MET A 110 4.85 -10.26 33.50
N GLU A 111 4.64 -9.53 34.61
CA GLU A 111 4.64 -8.06 34.62
C GLU A 111 5.97 -7.46 34.13
N ARG A 112 7.10 -8.06 34.51
CA ARG A 112 8.42 -7.64 34.02
C ARG A 112 8.54 -7.81 32.51
N ASN A 113 8.09 -8.94 31.96
CA ASN A 113 8.11 -9.16 30.52
C ASN A 113 7.09 -8.28 29.78
N LEU A 114 5.92 -8.06 30.34
CA LEU A 114 4.93 -7.13 29.80
C LEU A 114 5.49 -5.71 29.67
N ASN A 115 6.12 -5.20 30.72
CA ASN A 115 6.78 -3.88 30.70
C ASN A 115 7.92 -3.83 29.66
N TYR A 116 8.70 -4.91 29.51
CA TYR A 116 9.73 -5.01 28.47
C TYR A 116 9.11 -4.89 27.08
N PHE A 117 8.03 -5.62 26.78
CA PHE A 117 7.37 -5.57 25.47
C PHE A 117 6.70 -4.24 25.22
N LEU A 118 6.04 -3.64 26.21
CA LEU A 118 5.46 -2.31 26.07
C LEU A 118 6.52 -1.28 25.67
N LEU A 119 7.66 -1.25 26.38
CA LEU A 119 8.76 -0.35 26.05
C LEU A 119 9.39 -0.63 24.67
N ARG A 120 9.46 -1.90 24.28
CA ARG A 120 10.04 -2.30 22.99
C ARG A 120 9.11 -1.92 21.85
N LEU A 121 7.84 -2.30 21.94
CA LEU A 121 6.84 -2.06 20.91
C LEU A 121 6.48 -0.59 20.78
N GLN A 122 6.55 0.18 21.89
CA GLN A 122 6.33 1.62 21.84
C GLN A 122 7.32 2.36 20.93
N LYS A 123 8.52 1.83 20.72
CA LYS A 123 9.51 2.40 19.79
C LYS A 123 9.16 2.18 18.34
N GLU A 124 8.39 1.13 18.04
CA GLU A 124 8.02 0.76 16.66
C GLU A 124 6.62 1.23 16.30
N TYR A 125 5.66 1.18 17.25
CA TYR A 125 4.25 1.42 16.98
C TYR A 125 3.69 2.66 17.73
N GLY A 126 4.55 3.47 18.34
CA GLY A 126 4.11 4.65 19.08
C GLY A 126 3.52 4.34 20.47
N GLN A 127 2.80 5.29 21.06
CA GLN A 127 2.31 5.18 22.43
C GLN A 127 1.16 4.17 22.57
N PHE A 128 1.22 3.36 23.63
CA PHE A 128 0.14 2.46 24.03
C PHE A 128 -0.78 3.10 25.06
N SER A 129 -2.09 2.99 24.86
CA SER A 129 -3.12 3.40 25.79
C SER A 129 -3.78 2.17 26.44
N LEU A 130 -3.98 2.20 27.77
CA LEU A 130 -4.69 1.13 28.47
C LEU A 130 -6.21 1.33 28.33
N ARG A 131 -6.90 0.32 27.78
CA ARG A 131 -8.36 0.29 27.62
C ARG A 131 -8.86 -1.12 27.93
N ASN A 132 -9.87 -1.24 28.79
CA ASN A 132 -10.51 -2.53 29.11
C ASN A 132 -9.53 -3.67 29.47
N GLY A 133 -8.47 -3.36 30.21
CA GLY A 133 -7.49 -4.36 30.65
C GLY A 133 -6.45 -4.78 29.59
N ALA A 134 -6.42 -4.14 28.43
CA ALA A 134 -5.42 -4.36 27.38
C ALA A 134 -4.79 -3.04 26.92
N TYR A 135 -3.58 -3.12 26.41
CA TYR A 135 -2.84 -1.98 25.86
C TYR A 135 -3.01 -1.94 24.35
N TYR A 136 -3.29 -0.75 23.80
CA TYR A 136 -3.52 -0.55 22.36
C TYR A 136 -2.61 0.57 21.83
N SER A 137 -1.94 0.31 20.72
CA SER A 137 -1.41 1.31 19.81
C SER A 137 -2.21 1.24 18.52
N ILE A 138 -2.68 2.38 18.04
CA ILE A 138 -3.51 2.51 16.86
C ILE A 138 -2.86 3.54 15.97
N ASP A 139 -2.54 3.16 14.75
CA ASP A 139 -2.05 4.05 13.70
C ASP A 139 -2.87 3.91 12.40
N THR A 140 -2.45 4.58 11.35
CA THR A 140 -3.11 4.57 10.03
C THR A 140 -3.15 3.17 9.41
N TYR A 141 -2.18 2.31 9.73
CA TYR A 141 -1.97 1.04 9.03
C TYR A 141 -2.41 -0.17 9.84
N GLY A 142 -2.68 0.00 11.12
CA GLY A 142 -3.13 -1.11 11.92
C GLY A 142 -3.23 -0.86 13.41
N ILE A 143 -3.55 -1.93 14.12
CA ILE A 143 -3.72 -1.94 15.58
C ILE A 143 -2.79 -3.00 16.16
N VAL A 144 -1.95 -2.60 17.14
CA VAL A 144 -1.21 -3.52 18.00
C VAL A 144 -1.89 -3.55 19.36
N LYS A 145 -2.32 -4.74 19.78
CA LYS A 145 -2.96 -4.97 21.09
C LYS A 145 -2.08 -5.89 21.92
N ILE A 146 -1.84 -5.55 23.18
CA ILE A 146 -1.16 -6.40 24.16
C ILE A 146 -2.12 -6.70 25.29
N SER A 147 -2.35 -7.97 25.60
CA SER A 147 -3.19 -8.42 26.70
C SER A 147 -2.51 -9.48 27.54
N GLU A 148 -2.91 -9.54 28.82
CA GLU A 148 -2.65 -10.67 29.70
C GLU A 148 -3.78 -11.68 29.51
N ASP A 149 -3.44 -12.98 29.56
CA ASP A 149 -4.42 -14.06 29.44
C ASP A 149 -4.05 -15.21 30.40
N GLU A 150 -5.04 -16.04 30.73
CA GLU A 150 -4.80 -17.32 31.39
C GLU A 150 -4.61 -18.38 30.30
N GLY A 151 -3.42 -18.98 30.26
CA GLY A 151 -3.13 -20.04 29.31
C GLY A 151 -3.91 -21.32 29.62
N GLU A 152 -4.07 -22.18 28.64
CA GLU A 152 -4.80 -23.46 28.73
C GLU A 152 -4.33 -24.36 29.90
N THR A 153 -3.09 -24.22 30.34
CA THR A 153 -2.50 -24.98 31.44
C THR A 153 -2.55 -24.26 32.79
N GLY A 154 -3.34 -23.14 32.90
CA GLY A 154 -3.48 -22.34 34.12
C GLY A 154 -2.30 -21.44 34.43
N GLY A 155 -1.31 -21.33 33.53
CA GLY A 155 -0.23 -20.34 33.61
C GLY A 155 -0.66 -19.00 33.00
N ARG A 156 0.01 -17.92 33.37
CA ARG A 156 -0.23 -16.60 32.80
C ARG A 156 0.53 -16.44 31.49
N GLU A 157 -0.13 -15.87 30.48
CA GLU A 157 0.44 -15.63 29.16
C GLU A 157 0.32 -14.14 28.79
N ILE A 158 1.23 -13.66 27.96
CA ILE A 158 1.12 -12.36 27.29
C ILE A 158 0.79 -12.66 25.84
N LYS A 159 -0.27 -12.04 25.32
CA LYS A 159 -0.65 -12.09 23.91
C LYS A 159 -0.46 -10.73 23.27
N VAL A 160 0.23 -10.72 22.13
CA VAL A 160 0.39 -9.53 21.28
C VAL A 160 -0.30 -9.80 19.97
N PHE A 161 -1.26 -8.97 19.61
CA PHE A 161 -2.05 -9.09 18.39
C PHE A 161 -1.70 -7.95 17.45
N TYR A 162 -1.70 -8.25 16.15
CA TYR A 162 -1.52 -7.33 15.04
C TYR A 162 -2.71 -7.43 14.12
N TYR A 163 -3.41 -6.33 13.90
CA TYR A 163 -4.57 -6.25 13.02
C TYR A 163 -4.30 -5.20 11.94
N PRO A 164 -4.05 -5.61 10.68
CA PRO A 164 -3.99 -4.67 9.55
C PRO A 164 -5.34 -3.97 9.35
N THR A 165 -5.31 -2.65 9.17
CA THR A 165 -6.50 -1.84 8.83
C THR A 165 -6.53 -1.45 7.36
N THR A 166 -5.51 -1.84 6.60
CA THR A 166 -5.38 -1.59 5.17
C THR A 166 -5.64 -2.85 4.36
N SER A 167 -6.08 -2.66 3.12
CA SER A 167 -6.23 -3.76 2.17
C SER A 167 -4.90 -4.09 1.49
N TYR A 168 -4.70 -5.38 1.11
CA TYR A 168 -3.48 -5.81 0.44
C TYR A 168 -3.26 -5.13 -0.91
N TYR A 169 -4.29 -5.10 -1.78
CA TYR A 169 -4.18 -4.39 -3.05
C TYR A 169 -4.32 -2.89 -2.85
N LYS A 170 -3.39 -2.14 -3.41
CA LYS A 170 -3.22 -0.71 -3.15
C LYS A 170 -3.96 0.18 -4.17
N ASP A 171 -4.94 -0.34 -4.91
CA ASP A 171 -5.63 0.43 -5.95
C ASP A 171 -6.37 1.66 -5.39
N ALA A 172 -7.02 1.53 -4.23
CA ALA A 172 -7.66 2.67 -3.56
C ALA A 172 -6.61 3.59 -2.92
N LEU A 173 -5.70 3.01 -2.12
CA LEU A 173 -4.68 3.74 -1.37
C LEU A 173 -3.76 4.55 -2.28
N SER A 174 -3.34 3.99 -3.42
CA SER A 174 -2.48 4.67 -4.40
C SER A 174 -3.14 5.87 -5.09
N ARG A 175 -4.44 6.04 -4.93
CA ARG A 175 -5.23 7.19 -5.37
C ARG A 175 -5.47 8.23 -4.27
N GLY A 176 -4.80 8.08 -3.13
CA GLY A 176 -4.97 8.93 -1.95
C GLY A 176 -6.27 8.65 -1.18
N LEU A 177 -6.94 7.49 -1.41
CA LEU A 177 -8.13 7.12 -0.66
C LEU A 177 -7.74 6.40 0.64
N LYS A 178 -8.31 6.84 1.75
CA LYS A 178 -8.03 6.36 3.11
C LYS A 178 -9.16 5.45 3.60
N GLY A 179 -8.81 4.43 4.39
CA GLY A 179 -9.72 3.41 4.92
C GLY A 179 -10.04 2.31 3.91
N LYS A 180 -10.89 1.36 4.30
CA LYS A 180 -11.35 0.26 3.43
C LYS A 180 -12.49 0.73 2.53
N VAL A 181 -12.15 1.47 1.49
CA VAL A 181 -13.11 2.05 0.55
C VAL A 181 -13.80 0.94 -0.25
N MET A 182 -15.14 0.99 -0.31
CA MET A 182 -15.97 0.12 -1.14
C MET A 182 -16.32 0.81 -2.47
N GLU A 183 -16.73 2.07 -2.41
CA GLU A 183 -17.19 2.80 -3.59
C GLU A 183 -16.90 4.30 -3.46
N VAL A 184 -16.54 4.92 -4.56
CA VAL A 184 -16.44 6.38 -4.71
C VAL A 184 -17.31 6.81 -5.87
N VAL A 185 -18.30 7.65 -5.61
CA VAL A 185 -19.12 8.30 -6.63
C VAL A 185 -18.69 9.75 -6.75
N THR A 186 -18.21 10.15 -7.93
CA THR A 186 -17.77 11.51 -8.20
C THR A 186 -18.81 12.22 -9.08
N ASP A 187 -19.45 13.26 -8.54
CA ASP A 187 -20.33 14.13 -9.31
C ASP A 187 -19.49 15.17 -10.07
N ASN A 188 -19.17 14.84 -11.31
CA ASN A 188 -18.38 15.71 -12.17
C ASN A 188 -18.56 15.37 -13.64
N PRO A 189 -18.88 16.38 -14.51
CA PRO A 189 -18.97 16.17 -15.96
C PRO A 189 -17.63 15.87 -16.66
N VAL A 190 -16.51 15.93 -15.95
CA VAL A 190 -15.15 15.72 -16.49
C VAL A 190 -14.53 14.40 -15.99
N ALA A 191 -15.17 13.69 -15.06
CA ALA A 191 -14.65 12.40 -14.57
C ALA A 191 -14.75 11.33 -15.67
N GLU A 192 -13.61 10.72 -16.00
CA GLU A 192 -13.57 9.56 -16.93
C GLU A 192 -14.31 8.36 -16.32
N GLU A 193 -14.25 8.19 -15.00
CA GLU A 193 -14.92 7.14 -14.25
C GLU A 193 -15.68 7.77 -13.08
N PRO A 194 -16.97 8.08 -13.23
CA PRO A 194 -17.76 8.72 -12.17
C PRO A 194 -18.02 7.80 -10.98
N ILE A 195 -17.87 6.49 -11.13
CA ILE A 195 -18.05 5.48 -10.09
C ILE A 195 -16.85 4.56 -10.10
N GLU A 196 -16.11 4.53 -8.99
CA GLU A 196 -15.02 3.59 -8.74
C GLU A 196 -15.46 2.64 -7.62
N GLN A 197 -15.37 1.34 -7.85
CA GLN A 197 -15.71 0.31 -6.87
C GLN A 197 -14.47 -0.54 -6.56
N PHE A 198 -14.33 -0.92 -5.30
CA PHE A 198 -13.22 -1.74 -4.83
C PHE A 198 -13.75 -2.97 -4.09
N ASP A 199 -13.12 -4.12 -4.26
CA ASP A 199 -13.43 -5.29 -3.45
C ASP A 199 -12.84 -5.19 -2.04
N ARG A 200 -13.12 -6.20 -1.21
CA ARG A 200 -12.63 -6.23 0.18
C ARG A 200 -11.11 -6.31 0.28
N GLU A 201 -10.45 -6.85 -0.74
CA GLU A 201 -9.00 -6.93 -0.86
C GLU A 201 -8.38 -5.63 -1.40
N GLY A 202 -9.18 -4.62 -1.77
CA GLY A 202 -8.76 -3.30 -2.24
C GLY A 202 -8.51 -3.19 -3.73
N LYS A 203 -8.86 -4.20 -4.55
CA LYS A 203 -8.76 -4.12 -6.02
C LYS A 203 -9.86 -3.28 -6.61
N LEU A 204 -9.51 -2.39 -7.53
CA LEU A 204 -10.48 -1.67 -8.34
C LEU A 204 -11.30 -2.67 -9.20
N GLN A 205 -12.61 -2.61 -9.07
CA GLN A 205 -13.55 -3.36 -9.90
C GLN A 205 -13.82 -2.57 -11.19
N SER A 206 -13.39 -3.09 -12.32
CA SER A 206 -13.64 -2.51 -13.64
C SER A 206 -13.75 -3.65 -14.65
N THR A 207 -14.80 -3.62 -15.48
CA THR A 207 -15.04 -4.61 -16.53
C THR A 207 -14.11 -4.41 -17.72
N ASP A 208 -13.62 -3.20 -17.92
CA ASP A 208 -12.84 -2.83 -19.11
C ASP A 208 -11.33 -3.07 -18.90
N ILE A 209 -10.89 -3.30 -17.65
CA ILE A 209 -9.49 -3.51 -17.30
C ILE A 209 -9.24 -4.97 -16.93
N GLY A 210 -8.55 -5.69 -17.79
CA GLY A 210 -8.15 -7.09 -17.61
C GLY A 210 -6.63 -7.28 -17.49
N ASN A 211 -6.19 -8.54 -17.38
CA ASN A 211 -4.77 -8.94 -17.33
C ASN A 211 -3.91 -8.11 -16.36
N ARG A 212 -4.46 -7.85 -15.17
CA ARG A 212 -3.81 -7.05 -14.14
C ARG A 212 -2.60 -7.78 -13.56
N LYS A 213 -1.46 -7.08 -13.49
CA LYS A 213 -0.23 -7.58 -12.87
C LYS A 213 0.12 -6.70 -11.69
N TYR A 214 0.10 -7.28 -10.50
CA TYR A 214 0.49 -6.64 -9.25
C TYR A 214 1.91 -7.04 -8.87
N ASP A 215 2.61 -6.18 -8.15
CA ASP A 215 3.87 -6.54 -7.51
C ASP A 215 3.62 -7.26 -6.15
N GLU A 216 4.70 -7.63 -5.48
CA GLU A 216 4.66 -8.33 -4.20
C GLU A 216 4.07 -7.49 -3.04
N TYR A 217 3.89 -6.18 -3.22
CA TYR A 217 3.30 -5.25 -2.25
C TYR A 217 1.86 -4.85 -2.62
N GLY A 218 1.25 -5.50 -3.61
CA GLY A 218 -0.13 -5.25 -4.02
C GLY A 218 -0.35 -4.02 -4.90
N TYR A 219 0.71 -3.40 -5.45
CA TYR A 219 0.58 -2.29 -6.40
C TYR A 219 0.40 -2.77 -7.82
N LEU A 220 -0.61 -2.25 -8.52
CA LEU A 220 -0.89 -2.57 -9.93
C LEU A 220 0.20 -1.98 -10.83
N ARG A 221 0.98 -2.84 -11.49
CA ARG A 221 2.10 -2.42 -12.36
C ARG A 221 1.70 -2.27 -13.80
N SER A 222 0.84 -3.16 -14.28
CA SER A 222 0.33 -3.09 -15.64
C SER A 222 -1.03 -3.79 -15.77
N ALA A 223 -1.78 -3.37 -16.78
CA ALA A 223 -3.05 -3.96 -17.13
C ALA A 223 -3.29 -3.83 -18.64
N VAL A 224 -4.35 -4.48 -19.14
CA VAL A 224 -4.84 -4.33 -20.51
C VAL A 224 -6.27 -3.80 -20.46
N MET A 225 -6.54 -2.73 -21.18
CA MET A 225 -7.88 -2.19 -21.36
C MET A 225 -8.48 -2.65 -22.68
N ALA A 226 -9.72 -3.14 -22.64
CA ALA A 226 -10.48 -3.46 -23.85
C ALA A 226 -11.04 -2.15 -24.44
N GLU A 227 -10.84 -1.96 -25.73
CA GLU A 227 -11.37 -0.83 -26.49
C GLU A 227 -12.74 -1.17 -27.10
N LYS A 228 -13.58 -0.15 -27.31
CA LYS A 228 -14.94 -0.34 -27.87
C LYS A 228 -14.95 -0.92 -29.29
N ASP A 229 -13.89 -0.72 -30.03
CA ASP A 229 -13.70 -1.26 -31.39
C ASP A 229 -13.11 -2.68 -31.43
N GLY A 230 -12.93 -3.31 -30.26
CA GLY A 230 -12.32 -4.63 -30.08
C GLY A 230 -10.79 -4.61 -30.03
N GLY A 231 -10.16 -3.44 -30.10
CA GLY A 231 -8.73 -3.25 -29.85
C GLY A 231 -8.36 -3.43 -28.38
N GLN A 232 -7.06 -3.37 -28.11
CA GLN A 232 -6.53 -3.41 -26.75
C GLN A 232 -5.50 -2.30 -26.55
N SER A 233 -5.55 -1.68 -25.37
CA SER A 233 -4.55 -0.72 -24.91
C SER A 233 -3.82 -1.27 -23.69
N ARG A 234 -2.49 -1.12 -23.68
CA ARG A 234 -1.66 -1.45 -22.52
C ARG A 234 -1.62 -0.27 -21.58
N ILE A 235 -1.80 -0.54 -20.28
CA ILE A 235 -1.69 0.45 -19.21
C ILE A 235 -0.49 0.10 -18.36
N GLU A 236 0.32 1.10 -18.01
CA GLU A 236 1.46 1.00 -17.10
C GLU A 236 1.32 2.04 -15.99
N PHE A 237 1.68 1.67 -14.76
CA PHE A 237 1.56 2.47 -13.56
C PHE A 237 2.91 2.65 -12.89
N VAL A 238 3.22 3.87 -12.48
CA VAL A 238 4.45 4.23 -11.74
C VAL A 238 4.05 4.93 -10.45
N TYR A 239 4.67 4.50 -9.36
CA TYR A 239 4.44 5.03 -8.02
C TYR A 239 5.72 5.66 -7.48
N ASP A 240 5.58 6.62 -6.57
CA ASP A 240 6.70 7.18 -5.81
C ASP A 240 7.16 6.24 -4.67
N THR A 241 8.06 6.73 -3.83
CA THR A 241 8.57 6.00 -2.66
C THR A 241 7.51 5.81 -1.57
N GLU A 242 6.52 6.68 -1.52
CA GLU A 242 5.40 6.64 -0.57
C GLU A 242 4.24 5.76 -1.06
N GLY A 243 4.34 5.22 -2.30
CA GLY A 243 3.34 4.34 -2.90
C GLY A 243 2.17 5.08 -3.54
N LEU A 244 2.27 6.39 -3.75
CA LEU A 244 1.27 7.17 -4.47
C LEU A 244 1.48 7.06 -5.99
N LEU A 245 0.40 6.97 -6.75
CA LEU A 245 0.43 6.86 -8.21
C LEU A 245 0.88 8.19 -8.83
N VAL A 246 2.12 8.29 -9.28
CA VAL A 246 2.65 9.52 -9.90
C VAL A 246 2.51 9.55 -11.40
N LYS A 247 2.33 8.39 -12.05
CA LYS A 247 2.18 8.34 -13.51
C LYS A 247 1.39 7.12 -13.96
N ARG A 248 0.47 7.34 -14.92
CA ARG A 248 -0.23 6.29 -15.68
C ARG A 248 0.01 6.52 -17.17
N THR A 249 0.46 5.50 -17.88
CA THR A 249 0.63 5.55 -19.33
C THR A 249 -0.29 4.54 -19.98
N LEU A 250 -1.15 4.97 -20.90
CA LEU A 250 -1.96 4.12 -21.74
C LEU A 250 -1.43 4.22 -23.18
N THR A 251 -1.14 3.06 -23.76
CA THR A 251 -0.63 2.95 -25.14
C THR A 251 -1.58 2.09 -25.96
N ASN A 252 -2.14 2.68 -27.00
CA ASN A 252 -2.89 1.96 -28.03
C ASN A 252 -2.00 1.77 -29.26
N ASP A 253 -1.40 0.58 -29.40
CA ASP A 253 -0.45 0.28 -30.47
C ASP A 253 -1.16 0.23 -31.85
N GLY A 254 -2.46 -0.11 -31.90
CA GLY A 254 -3.26 -0.17 -33.12
C GLY A 254 -3.43 1.19 -33.79
N VAL A 255 -3.78 2.20 -33.01
CA VAL A 255 -3.97 3.60 -33.49
C VAL A 255 -2.67 4.40 -33.41
N GLY A 256 -1.70 3.95 -32.62
CA GLY A 256 -0.43 4.64 -32.38
C GLY A 256 -0.59 5.89 -31.50
N VAL A 257 -1.53 5.88 -30.58
CA VAL A 257 -1.78 6.98 -29.65
C VAL A 257 -1.31 6.59 -28.25
N ARG A 258 -0.69 7.53 -27.55
CA ARG A 258 -0.25 7.36 -26.16
C ARG A 258 -0.80 8.47 -25.29
N TYR A 259 -1.45 8.09 -24.19
CA TYR A 259 -1.93 8.98 -23.15
C TYR A 259 -0.98 8.87 -21.95
N VAL A 260 -0.53 10.00 -21.41
CA VAL A 260 0.32 10.07 -20.23
C VAL A 260 -0.37 10.96 -19.21
N ASN A 261 -0.75 10.37 -18.08
CA ASN A 261 -1.28 11.07 -16.91
C ASN A 261 -0.16 11.16 -15.87
N GLU A 262 0.01 12.35 -15.28
CA GLU A 262 0.94 12.63 -14.18
C GLU A 262 0.18 13.27 -13.04
N TYR A 263 0.49 12.91 -11.78
CA TYR A 263 -0.22 13.32 -10.57
C TYR A 263 0.76 13.91 -9.58
N THR A 264 0.33 14.93 -8.84
CA THR A 264 1.05 15.47 -7.67
C THR A 264 0.13 15.52 -6.48
N TYR A 265 0.68 15.38 -5.28
CA TYR A 265 -0.04 15.23 -4.03
C TYR A 265 0.39 16.31 -3.04
N ASP A 266 -0.50 16.64 -2.08
CA ASP A 266 -0.17 17.42 -0.87
C ASP A 266 0.35 16.49 0.26
N GLU A 267 0.61 17.10 1.42
CA GLU A 267 1.08 16.40 2.62
C GLU A 267 0.01 15.42 3.19
N ASP A 268 -1.26 15.65 2.87
CA ASP A 268 -2.39 14.79 3.23
C ASP A 268 -2.73 13.74 2.16
N GLU A 269 -1.84 13.56 1.15
CA GLU A 269 -1.97 12.58 0.06
C GLU A 269 -3.15 12.82 -0.89
N ASN A 270 -3.71 14.03 -0.92
CA ASN A 270 -4.73 14.38 -1.90
C ASN A 270 -4.10 14.81 -3.22
N VAL A 271 -4.69 14.43 -4.35
CA VAL A 271 -4.22 14.80 -5.70
C VAL A 271 -4.45 16.29 -5.93
N VAL A 272 -3.45 17.14 -5.69
CA VAL A 272 -3.54 18.60 -5.90
C VAL A 272 -3.45 18.99 -7.37
N SER A 273 -2.75 18.22 -8.19
CA SER A 273 -2.78 18.42 -9.64
C SER A 273 -2.72 17.12 -10.42
N GLN A 274 -3.33 17.14 -11.58
CA GLN A 274 -3.24 16.09 -12.58
C GLN A 274 -2.97 16.72 -13.95
N SER A 275 -2.08 16.13 -14.73
CA SER A 275 -1.91 16.47 -16.13
C SER A 275 -2.12 15.23 -17.00
N GLN A 276 -2.81 15.40 -18.13
CA GLN A 276 -2.92 14.39 -19.18
C GLN A 276 -2.34 14.98 -20.47
N LYS A 277 -1.45 14.24 -21.12
CA LYS A 277 -0.90 14.57 -22.44
C LYS A 277 -1.21 13.45 -23.41
N VAL A 278 -1.63 13.81 -24.60
CA VAL A 278 -1.89 12.87 -25.71
C VAL A 278 -0.86 13.07 -26.77
N PHE A 279 -0.22 11.97 -27.15
CA PHE A 279 0.83 11.93 -28.18
C PHE A 279 0.34 11.11 -29.36
N ASP A 280 0.63 11.61 -30.57
CA ASP A 280 0.40 10.89 -31.81
C ASP A 280 1.46 9.79 -32.05
N ARG A 281 1.36 9.12 -33.20
CA ARG A 281 2.28 8.05 -33.62
C ARG A 281 3.72 8.53 -33.78
N GLU A 282 3.93 9.80 -34.08
CA GLU A 282 5.25 10.43 -34.23
C GLU A 282 5.84 10.91 -32.90
N GLY A 283 5.07 10.76 -31.81
CA GLY A 283 5.47 11.19 -30.47
C GLY A 283 5.28 12.68 -30.20
N LYS A 284 4.53 13.39 -31.06
CA LYS A 284 4.21 14.81 -30.88
C LYS A 284 2.99 14.95 -29.97
N CYS A 285 3.05 15.85 -28.99
CA CYS A 285 1.89 16.17 -28.17
C CYS A 285 0.85 16.93 -29.00
N VAL A 286 -0.37 16.38 -29.06
CA VAL A 286 -1.50 16.93 -29.85
C VAL A 286 -2.59 17.52 -28.96
N MET A 287 -2.66 17.10 -27.70
CA MET A 287 -3.63 17.59 -26.74
C MET A 287 -3.05 17.50 -25.32
N SER A 288 -3.40 18.44 -24.46
CA SER A 288 -3.13 18.32 -23.03
C SER A 288 -4.29 18.87 -22.19
N ILE A 289 -4.50 18.22 -21.04
CA ILE A 289 -5.45 18.62 -20.01
C ILE A 289 -4.67 18.80 -18.72
N SER A 290 -4.89 19.90 -17.99
CA SER A 290 -4.34 20.10 -16.66
C SER A 290 -5.47 20.42 -15.70
N LEU A 291 -5.49 19.70 -14.57
CA LEU A 291 -6.43 19.86 -13.49
C LEU A 291 -5.68 20.36 -12.25
N GLN A 292 -6.26 21.33 -11.55
CA GLN A 292 -5.80 21.80 -10.25
C GLN A 292 -6.96 21.73 -9.28
N ASN A 293 -6.75 21.09 -8.14
CA ASN A 293 -7.76 20.87 -7.11
C ASN A 293 -7.49 21.77 -5.90
N GLU A 294 -8.57 22.33 -5.34
CA GLU A 294 -8.59 23.04 -4.07
C GLU A 294 -9.67 22.41 -3.20
N PHE A 295 -9.24 21.63 -2.18
CA PHE A 295 -10.14 20.85 -1.34
C PHE A 295 -10.82 21.73 -0.30
N GLN A 296 -12.11 21.47 -0.04
CA GLN A 296 -12.97 22.31 0.79
C GLN A 296 -13.61 21.53 1.95
N GLU A 297 -13.96 20.27 1.74
CA GLU A 297 -14.63 19.42 2.72
C GLU A 297 -14.06 18.02 2.69
N TYR A 298 -14.04 17.35 3.88
CA TYR A 298 -13.52 16.01 4.08
C TYR A 298 -14.52 15.17 4.89
N ASP A 299 -14.48 13.87 4.74
CA ASP A 299 -15.17 12.92 5.61
C ASP A 299 -14.35 12.58 6.87
N ASP A 300 -14.93 11.74 7.74
CA ASP A 300 -14.29 11.31 9.00
C ASP A 300 -13.01 10.50 8.80
N ASN A 301 -12.80 9.90 7.63
CA ASN A 301 -11.58 9.18 7.26
C ASN A 301 -10.50 10.10 6.65
N GLY A 302 -10.82 11.39 6.46
CA GLY A 302 -9.92 12.37 5.87
C GLY A 302 -9.86 12.29 4.33
N ASN A 303 -10.84 11.69 3.68
CA ASN A 303 -11.01 11.75 2.23
C ASN A 303 -11.79 13.01 1.86
N TRP A 304 -11.34 13.74 0.82
CA TRP A 304 -12.08 14.91 0.40
C TRP A 304 -13.45 14.54 -0.20
N THR A 305 -14.48 15.32 0.14
CA THR A 305 -15.86 15.15 -0.31
C THR A 305 -16.32 16.28 -1.22
N ARG A 306 -15.63 17.43 -1.15
CA ARG A 306 -15.87 18.59 -2.01
C ARG A 306 -14.58 19.27 -2.39
N ASN A 307 -14.43 19.61 -3.67
CA ASN A 307 -13.32 20.39 -4.15
C ASN A 307 -13.75 21.43 -5.20
N SER A 308 -12.93 22.47 -5.39
CA SER A 308 -12.95 23.38 -6.53
C SER A 308 -11.90 22.93 -7.54
N LEU A 309 -12.33 22.64 -8.75
CA LEU A 309 -11.50 22.15 -9.83
C LEU A 309 -11.28 23.25 -10.86
N LYS A 310 -10.01 23.57 -11.15
CA LYS A 310 -9.62 24.41 -12.29
C LYS A 310 -9.07 23.52 -13.40
N LEU A 311 -9.77 23.47 -14.52
CA LEU A 311 -9.42 22.72 -15.72
C LEU A 311 -8.83 23.65 -16.77
N THR A 312 -7.67 23.30 -17.30
CA THR A 312 -7.07 23.93 -18.47
C THR A 312 -6.94 22.88 -19.57
N TYR A 313 -7.57 23.11 -20.69
CA TYR A 313 -7.52 22.28 -21.88
C TYR A 313 -6.69 23.00 -22.95
N TRP A 314 -5.80 22.31 -23.63
CA TRP A 314 -5.08 22.77 -24.79
C TRP A 314 -5.15 21.74 -25.92
N ASP A 315 -5.41 22.21 -27.08
CA ASP A 315 -5.46 21.43 -28.31
C ASP A 315 -4.68 22.17 -29.39
N LYS A 316 -3.97 21.42 -30.24
CA LYS A 316 -3.09 21.99 -31.28
C LYS A 316 -3.82 22.86 -32.30
N ASP A 317 -5.12 22.58 -32.54
CA ASP A 317 -5.91 23.24 -33.57
C ASP A 317 -6.76 24.39 -33.03
N THR A 318 -7.21 24.29 -31.74
CA THR A 318 -8.15 25.25 -31.12
C THR A 318 -7.53 26.14 -30.05
N GLY A 319 -6.29 25.85 -29.64
CA GLY A 319 -5.58 26.63 -28.62
C GLY A 319 -6.00 26.26 -27.19
N SER A 320 -5.86 27.20 -26.23
CA SER A 320 -6.07 26.95 -24.80
C SER A 320 -7.42 27.48 -24.33
N GLN A 321 -8.12 26.69 -23.52
CA GLN A 321 -9.38 27.05 -22.85
C GLN A 321 -9.27 26.72 -21.35
N GLN A 322 -9.97 27.50 -20.51
CA GLN A 322 -9.96 27.30 -19.07
C GLN A 322 -11.41 27.31 -18.53
N ARG A 323 -11.69 26.41 -17.58
CA ARG A 323 -12.98 26.30 -16.88
C ARG A 323 -12.75 26.04 -15.41
N THR A 324 -13.72 26.40 -14.57
CA THR A 324 -13.76 26.06 -13.15
C THR A 324 -15.07 25.32 -12.88
N ALA A 325 -14.99 24.26 -12.04
CA ALA A 325 -16.14 23.48 -11.63
C ALA A 325 -16.02 23.10 -10.16
N ILE A 326 -17.14 22.78 -9.53
CA ILE A 326 -17.18 22.15 -8.21
C ILE A 326 -17.39 20.66 -8.41
N GLN A 327 -16.56 19.87 -7.76
CA GLN A 327 -16.71 18.43 -7.67
C GLN A 327 -17.18 18.03 -6.28
N ARG A 328 -17.98 16.97 -6.23
CA ARG A 328 -18.38 16.31 -4.98
C ARG A 328 -18.11 14.83 -5.09
N ARG A 329 -17.74 14.23 -3.96
CA ARG A 329 -17.60 12.78 -3.80
C ARG A 329 -18.51 12.27 -2.70
N LEU A 330 -19.13 11.12 -2.95
CA LEU A 330 -19.75 10.27 -1.95
C LEU A 330 -18.88 9.01 -1.84
N ILE A 331 -18.41 8.68 -0.64
CA ILE A 331 -17.51 7.55 -0.40
C ILE A 331 -18.21 6.59 0.57
N SER A 332 -18.24 5.32 0.18
CA SER A 332 -18.76 4.23 1.00
C SER A 332 -17.61 3.29 1.38
N TYR A 333 -17.72 2.68 2.57
CA TYR A 333 -16.68 1.85 3.15
C TYR A 333 -17.21 0.44 3.42
N TRP A 334 -16.32 -0.54 3.37
CA TRP A 334 -16.63 -1.87 3.87
C TRP A 334 -16.79 -1.82 5.39
N GLU A 335 -17.86 -2.45 5.90
CA GLU A 335 -18.02 -2.66 7.34
C GLU A 335 -16.97 -3.66 7.85
N GLU A 336 -16.41 -3.37 9.02
CA GLU A 336 -15.41 -4.22 9.71
C GLU A 336 -16.04 -5.51 10.28
#